data_cf84bf9f2a1a43bd1542fba93b1eb148
#
_entry.id   cf84bf9f2a1a43bd1542fba93b1eb148
#
_cell.length_a   1.000
_cell.length_b   1.000
_cell.length_c   1.000
_cell.angle_alpha   90.00
_cell.angle_beta   90.00
_cell.angle_gamma   90.00
#
_symmetry.space_group_name_H-M   'P 1'
#
loop_
_entity.id
_entity.type
_entity.pdbx_description
1 polymer ?
#
loop_
_entity_poly.entity_id
_entity_poly.type
_entity_poly.pdbx_seq_one_letter_code
_entity_poly.pdbx_strand_id
1 'polypeptide(L)'
;MRVVAYSIQAFEKEPLAIANHKKHEITLISNALTEETADYAAGKEAVIVNDDQVTANVIDKLADLGVKFLATRSTSTTHIDQAAAAQRNIKIANVPAAGLEELSEESLSMALATETILNLDKWQAKKCLGDACVCSRSCDQAQNLLDKKDGGHEH
;
A
#
# COMPACT_ATOMS: atom_id res chain seq x y z
N MET A 1 -6.15 11.37 -1.84
CA MET A 1 -4.87 10.94 -2.41
C MET A 1 -5.07 10.47 -3.83
N ARG A 2 -4.13 10.74 -4.71
CA ARG A 2 -4.19 10.27 -6.10
C ARG A 2 -3.45 8.95 -6.21
N VAL A 3 -4.12 7.94 -6.71
CA VAL A 3 -3.66 6.55 -6.66
C VAL A 3 -3.86 5.87 -8.00
N VAL A 4 -2.94 4.97 -8.37
CA VAL A 4 -3.15 4.06 -9.49
C VAL A 4 -3.06 2.63 -8.98
N ALA A 5 -4.01 1.78 -9.42
CA ALA A 5 -4.06 0.37 -9.04
C ALA A 5 -3.81 -0.48 -10.28
N TYR A 6 -2.78 -1.31 -10.20
CA TYR A 6 -2.36 -2.20 -11.28
C TYR A 6 -2.97 -3.60 -11.13
N SER A 7 -2.98 -4.34 -12.23
CA SER A 7 -3.43 -5.75 -12.26
C SER A 7 -4.87 -5.92 -11.78
N ILE A 8 -5.70 -4.93 -12.01
CA ILE A 8 -7.09 -4.98 -11.57
C ILE A 8 -7.88 -5.96 -12.44
N GLN A 9 -8.60 -6.86 -11.77
CA GLN A 9 -9.52 -7.77 -12.42
C GLN A 9 -10.95 -7.28 -12.24
N ALA A 10 -11.84 -7.72 -13.11
CA ALA A 10 -13.21 -7.22 -13.10
C ALA A 10 -13.90 -7.37 -11.74
N PHE A 11 -13.66 -8.51 -11.05
CA PHE A 11 -14.30 -8.78 -9.77
C PHE A 11 -13.79 -7.90 -8.63
N GLU A 12 -12.66 -7.21 -8.83
CA GLU A 12 -12.09 -6.33 -7.82
C GLU A 12 -12.66 -4.92 -7.84
N LYS A 13 -13.27 -4.53 -8.96
CA LYS A 13 -13.69 -3.14 -9.15
C LYS A 13 -14.76 -2.71 -8.15
N GLU A 14 -15.77 -3.52 -7.94
CA GLU A 14 -16.86 -3.17 -7.02
C GLU A 14 -16.39 -3.13 -5.56
N PRO A 15 -15.69 -4.17 -5.05
CA PRO A 15 -15.18 -4.09 -3.68
C PRO A 15 -14.31 -2.87 -3.43
N LEU A 16 -13.44 -2.52 -4.38
CA LEU A 16 -12.59 -1.34 -4.22
C LEU A 16 -13.40 -0.06 -4.23
N ALA A 17 -14.38 0.05 -5.12
CA ALA A 17 -15.23 1.24 -5.18
C ALA A 17 -16.02 1.42 -3.89
N ILE A 18 -16.57 0.33 -3.35
CA ILE A 18 -17.31 0.36 -2.10
C ILE A 18 -16.38 0.76 -0.94
N ALA A 19 -15.23 0.10 -0.82
CA ALA A 19 -14.28 0.39 0.25
C ALA A 19 -13.77 1.82 0.17
N ASN A 20 -13.50 2.29 -1.03
CA ASN A 20 -12.97 3.64 -1.23
C ASN A 20 -14.00 4.73 -0.92
N HIS A 21 -15.24 4.49 -1.24
CA HIS A 21 -16.32 5.44 -1.00
C HIS A 21 -15.95 6.85 -1.46
N LYS A 22 -15.30 6.94 -2.61
CA LYS A 22 -14.87 8.20 -3.24
C LYS A 22 -13.88 9.02 -2.41
N LYS A 23 -13.22 8.42 -1.42
CA LYS A 23 -12.24 9.11 -0.58
C LYS A 23 -10.95 9.43 -1.33
N HIS A 24 -10.51 8.54 -2.17
CA HIS A 24 -9.28 8.70 -2.96
C HIS A 24 -9.60 8.66 -4.43
N GLU A 25 -8.79 9.35 -5.23
CA GLU A 25 -8.91 9.31 -6.68
C GLU A 25 -8.08 8.14 -7.20
N ILE A 26 -8.72 7.01 -7.44
CA ILE A 26 -8.05 5.77 -7.83
C ILE A 26 -8.28 5.47 -9.30
N THR A 27 -7.20 5.41 -10.07
CA THR A 27 -7.24 4.97 -11.46
C THR A 27 -7.03 3.45 -11.48
N LEU A 28 -7.96 2.72 -12.04
CA LEU A 28 -7.90 1.25 -12.12
C LEU A 28 -7.41 0.84 -13.49
N ILE A 29 -6.33 0.05 -13.54
CA ILE A 29 -5.84 -0.48 -14.81
C ILE A 29 -5.63 -1.99 -14.70
N SER A 30 -5.80 -2.68 -15.82
CA SER A 30 -5.64 -4.14 -15.85
C SER A 30 -4.19 -4.57 -16.09
N ASN A 31 -3.35 -3.67 -16.57
CA ASN A 31 -1.94 -3.97 -16.82
C ASN A 31 -1.21 -4.26 -15.51
N ALA A 32 -0.26 -5.18 -15.57
CA ALA A 32 0.65 -5.40 -14.45
C ALA A 32 1.64 -4.26 -14.34
N LEU A 33 2.17 -4.05 -13.15
CA LEU A 33 3.21 -3.05 -12.94
C LEU A 33 4.54 -3.61 -13.45
N THR A 34 5.12 -2.93 -14.41
CA THR A 34 6.41 -3.25 -14.99
C THR A 34 7.18 -1.94 -15.16
N GLU A 35 8.43 -2.04 -15.63
CA GLU A 35 9.18 -0.83 -15.95
C GLU A 35 8.48 0.03 -17.01
N GLU A 36 7.82 -0.63 -17.95
CA GLU A 36 7.09 0.09 -19.01
C GLU A 36 5.82 0.75 -18.51
N THR A 37 5.07 0.05 -17.68
CA THR A 37 3.77 0.56 -17.20
C THR A 37 3.91 1.46 -15.97
N ALA A 38 5.10 1.57 -15.40
CA ALA A 38 5.34 2.45 -14.27
C ALA A 38 4.95 3.90 -14.58
N ASP A 39 5.02 4.31 -15.85
CA ASP A 39 4.67 5.67 -16.26
C ASP A 39 3.24 6.05 -15.95
N TYR A 40 2.34 5.08 -15.83
CA TYR A 40 0.96 5.36 -15.45
C TYR A 40 0.85 5.93 -14.01
N ALA A 41 1.92 5.81 -13.24
CA ALA A 41 1.96 6.36 -11.88
C ALA A 41 2.38 7.83 -11.85
N ALA A 42 2.64 8.44 -12.99
CA ALA A 42 3.00 9.86 -13.04
C ALA A 42 1.91 10.71 -12.40
N GLY A 43 2.27 11.56 -11.48
CA GLY A 43 1.32 12.41 -10.77
C GLY A 43 0.54 11.72 -9.67
N LYS A 44 0.87 10.48 -9.36
CA LYS A 44 0.21 9.73 -8.28
C LYS A 44 1.08 9.72 -7.05
N GLU A 45 0.44 9.69 -5.89
CA GLU A 45 1.14 9.60 -4.60
C GLU A 45 1.31 8.15 -4.16
N ALA A 46 0.38 7.30 -4.54
CA ALA A 46 0.37 5.91 -4.12
C ALA A 46 0.10 4.97 -5.30
N VAL A 47 0.64 3.76 -5.19
CA VAL A 47 0.43 2.69 -6.16
C VAL A 47 -0.11 1.48 -5.41
N ILE A 48 -1.13 0.85 -5.97
CA ILE A 48 -1.68 -0.40 -5.44
C ILE A 48 -1.31 -1.51 -6.41
N VAL A 49 -0.76 -2.60 -5.87
CA VAL A 49 -0.42 -3.79 -6.65
C VAL A 49 -1.08 -5.02 -6.02
N ASN A 50 -1.01 -6.14 -6.71
CA ASN A 50 -1.42 -7.43 -6.16
C ASN A 50 -0.15 -8.24 -5.90
N ASP A 51 0.17 -9.19 -6.75
CA ASP A 51 1.41 -9.98 -6.66
C ASP A 51 2.41 -9.58 -7.76
N ASP A 52 2.28 -8.39 -8.29
CA ASP A 52 3.16 -7.85 -9.31
C ASP A 52 4.62 -7.86 -8.81
N GLN A 53 5.54 -8.21 -9.69
CA GLN A 53 6.96 -8.22 -9.36
C GLN A 53 7.48 -6.78 -9.36
N VAL A 54 7.70 -6.24 -8.17
CA VAL A 54 8.15 -4.85 -8.01
C VAL A 54 9.65 -4.87 -7.74
N THR A 55 10.41 -4.78 -8.80
CA THR A 55 11.88 -4.83 -8.76
C THR A 55 12.46 -3.48 -8.36
N ALA A 56 13.77 -3.47 -8.10
CA ALA A 56 14.47 -2.23 -7.78
C ALA A 56 14.32 -1.20 -8.90
N ASN A 57 14.36 -1.65 -10.17
CA ASN A 57 14.21 -0.71 -11.30
C ASN A 57 12.82 -0.09 -11.33
N VAL A 58 11.79 -0.88 -11.03
CA VAL A 58 10.42 -0.37 -10.95
C VAL A 58 10.31 0.63 -9.79
N ILE A 59 10.86 0.28 -8.65
CA ILE A 59 10.88 1.17 -7.48
C ILE A 59 11.53 2.51 -7.83
N ASP A 60 12.68 2.48 -8.50
CA ASP A 60 13.37 3.71 -8.88
C ASP A 60 12.50 4.58 -9.78
N LYS A 61 11.83 3.97 -10.76
CA LYS A 61 10.93 4.71 -11.64
C LYS A 61 9.77 5.33 -10.89
N LEU A 62 9.16 4.57 -9.99
CA LEU A 62 8.03 5.08 -9.19
C LEU A 62 8.49 6.26 -8.33
N ALA A 63 9.64 6.13 -7.69
CA ALA A 63 10.18 7.21 -6.86
C ALA A 63 10.45 8.46 -7.68
N ASP A 64 11.03 8.30 -8.88
CA ASP A 64 11.30 9.42 -9.78
C ASP A 64 10.01 10.13 -10.21
N LEU A 65 8.90 9.41 -10.27
CA LEU A 65 7.59 9.97 -10.62
C LEU A 65 6.87 10.62 -9.44
N GLY A 66 7.45 10.53 -8.24
CA GLY A 66 6.89 11.15 -7.05
C GLY A 66 6.04 10.21 -6.18
N VAL A 67 6.01 8.93 -6.48
CA VAL A 67 5.27 7.95 -5.68
C VAL A 67 5.94 7.82 -4.31
N LYS A 68 5.12 7.87 -3.25
CA LYS A 68 5.58 7.78 -1.87
C LYS A 68 5.09 6.53 -1.16
N PHE A 69 4.04 5.90 -1.67
CA PHE A 69 3.39 4.78 -1.01
C PHE A 69 3.13 3.66 -1.99
N LEU A 70 3.38 2.42 -1.54
CA LEU A 70 3.11 1.22 -2.33
C LEU A 70 2.32 0.25 -1.46
N ALA A 71 1.06 0.04 -1.81
CA ALA A 71 0.18 -0.88 -1.09
C ALA A 71 -0.03 -2.12 -1.92
N THR A 72 0.17 -3.31 -1.33
CA THR A 72 -0.21 -4.55 -2.00
C THR A 72 -1.54 -5.02 -1.43
N ARG A 73 -2.41 -5.50 -2.31
CA ARG A 73 -3.71 -6.06 -1.94
C ARG A 73 -3.57 -7.50 -1.43
N SER A 74 -2.36 -7.98 -1.31
CA SER A 74 -2.08 -9.34 -0.86
C SER A 74 -1.54 -9.34 0.56
N THR A 75 -1.50 -10.52 1.15
CA THR A 75 -0.89 -10.70 2.47
C THR A 75 0.61 -10.91 2.38
N SER A 76 1.13 -11.14 1.18
CA SER A 76 2.56 -11.38 0.94
C SER A 76 3.27 -10.12 0.48
N THR A 77 4.55 -10.01 0.78
CA THR A 77 5.40 -8.91 0.33
C THR A 77 6.66 -9.42 -0.37
N THR A 78 6.74 -10.72 -0.61
CA THR A 78 7.95 -11.32 -1.20
C THR A 78 8.20 -10.88 -2.64
N HIS A 79 7.18 -10.34 -3.29
CA HIS A 79 7.26 -9.85 -4.67
C HIS A 79 7.77 -8.42 -4.77
N ILE A 80 8.04 -7.77 -3.65
CA ILE A 80 8.45 -6.36 -3.62
C ILE A 80 9.88 -6.26 -3.08
N ASP A 81 10.73 -5.52 -3.79
CA ASP A 81 12.09 -5.24 -3.33
C ASP A 81 12.04 -4.19 -2.22
N GLN A 82 11.96 -4.66 -0.99
CA GLN A 82 11.79 -3.79 0.19
C GLN A 82 13.01 -2.92 0.44
N ALA A 83 14.20 -3.45 0.19
CA ALA A 83 15.43 -2.68 0.38
C ALA A 83 15.47 -1.48 -0.57
N ALA A 84 15.12 -1.70 -1.84
CA ALA A 84 15.08 -0.63 -2.82
C ALA A 84 14.05 0.44 -2.42
N ALA A 85 12.89 0.01 -1.95
CA ALA A 85 11.84 0.94 -1.51
C ALA A 85 12.32 1.79 -0.33
N ALA A 86 13.00 1.17 0.62
CA ALA A 86 13.52 1.88 1.79
C ALA A 86 14.55 2.93 1.35
N GLN A 87 15.43 2.60 0.40
CA GLN A 87 16.43 3.53 -0.11
C GLN A 87 15.80 4.74 -0.79
N ARG A 88 14.64 4.58 -1.39
CA ARG A 88 13.95 5.67 -2.10
C ARG A 88 12.82 6.27 -1.27
N ASN A 89 12.72 5.92 0.00
CA ASN A 89 11.72 6.44 0.93
C ASN A 89 10.29 6.16 0.49
N ILE A 90 10.06 5.01 -0.15
CA ILE A 90 8.72 4.55 -0.47
C ILE A 90 8.26 3.63 0.64
N LYS A 91 7.13 3.95 1.26
CA LYS A 91 6.55 3.14 2.31
C LYS A 91 5.71 2.03 1.71
N ILE A 92 5.78 0.84 2.30
CA ILE A 92 5.06 -0.33 1.81
C ILE A 92 4.07 -0.79 2.86
N ALA A 93 2.90 -1.21 2.41
CA ALA A 93 1.88 -1.82 3.27
C ALA A 93 1.30 -3.05 2.60
N ASN A 94 0.96 -4.03 3.40
CA ASN A 94 0.25 -5.23 2.93
C ASN A 94 -1.03 -5.40 3.74
N VAL A 95 -1.80 -6.44 3.41
CA VAL A 95 -3.02 -6.78 4.16
C VAL A 95 -2.64 -7.83 5.20
N PRO A 96 -2.90 -7.57 6.49
CA PRO A 96 -2.65 -8.58 7.52
C PRO A 96 -3.45 -9.84 7.26
N ALA A 97 -2.81 -11.00 7.42
CA ALA A 97 -3.44 -12.28 7.10
C ALA A 97 -4.44 -12.76 8.13
N ALA A 98 -4.40 -12.23 9.35
CA ALA A 98 -5.23 -12.71 10.44
C ALA A 98 -6.72 -12.58 10.11
N GLY A 99 -7.45 -13.69 10.26
CA GLY A 99 -8.90 -13.70 10.06
C GLY A 99 -9.36 -13.86 8.62
N LEU A 100 -8.43 -14.00 7.67
CA LEU A 100 -8.81 -14.11 6.27
C LEU A 100 -9.02 -15.55 5.80
N GLU A 101 -8.46 -16.53 6.50
CA GLU A 101 -8.41 -17.91 6.02
C GLU A 101 -9.79 -18.56 5.87
N GLU A 102 -10.74 -18.10 6.65
CA GLU A 102 -12.08 -18.72 6.68
C GLU A 102 -13.12 -17.96 5.86
N LEU A 103 -12.71 -16.93 5.15
CA LEU A 103 -13.65 -16.11 4.38
C LEU A 103 -13.97 -16.74 3.04
N SER A 104 -15.21 -16.54 2.58
CA SER A 104 -15.59 -16.89 1.21
C SER A 104 -14.83 -15.98 0.25
N GLU A 105 -14.86 -16.34 -1.04
CA GLU A 105 -14.17 -15.52 -2.05
C GLU A 105 -14.69 -14.09 -2.08
N GLU A 106 -16.01 -13.92 -1.97
CA GLU A 106 -16.61 -12.59 -1.97
C GLU A 106 -16.20 -11.78 -0.75
N SER A 107 -16.27 -12.42 0.42
CA SER A 107 -15.87 -11.77 1.66
C SER A 107 -14.37 -11.46 1.67
N LEU A 108 -13.57 -12.35 1.10
CA LEU A 108 -12.14 -12.12 0.99
C LEU A 108 -11.85 -10.91 0.11
N SER A 109 -12.48 -10.82 -1.06
CA SER A 109 -12.29 -9.68 -1.96
C SER A 109 -12.62 -8.37 -1.27
N MET A 110 -13.73 -8.35 -0.53
CA MET A 110 -14.15 -7.15 0.19
C MET A 110 -13.17 -6.83 1.33
N ALA A 111 -12.70 -7.85 2.04
CA ALA A 111 -11.74 -7.65 3.13
C ALA A 111 -10.41 -7.10 2.61
N LEU A 112 -9.91 -7.66 1.52
CA LEU A 112 -8.66 -7.18 0.92
C LEU A 112 -8.78 -5.73 0.46
N ALA A 113 -9.90 -5.40 -0.17
CA ALA A 113 -10.16 -4.03 -0.61
C ALA A 113 -10.25 -3.08 0.58
N THR A 114 -11.00 -3.47 1.60
CA THR A 114 -11.19 -2.64 2.79
C THR A 114 -9.87 -2.35 3.49
N GLU A 115 -9.04 -3.37 3.69
CA GLU A 115 -7.75 -3.20 4.36
C GLU A 115 -6.80 -2.36 3.53
N THR A 116 -6.83 -2.53 2.21
CA THR A 116 -5.99 -1.74 1.31
C THR A 116 -6.37 -0.25 1.40
N ILE A 117 -7.65 0.04 1.33
CA ILE A 117 -8.12 1.44 1.43
C ILE A 117 -7.82 2.01 2.81
N LEU A 118 -7.98 1.20 3.86
CA LEU A 118 -7.66 1.65 5.22
C LEU A 118 -6.19 2.06 5.33
N ASN A 119 -5.29 1.32 4.68
CA ASN A 119 -3.88 1.70 4.65
C ASN A 119 -3.68 3.07 3.99
N LEU A 120 -4.38 3.32 2.88
CA LEU A 120 -4.31 4.63 2.23
C LEU A 120 -4.85 5.74 3.15
N ASP A 121 -5.95 5.46 3.84
CA ASP A 121 -6.54 6.42 4.78
C ASP A 121 -5.56 6.79 5.88
N LYS A 122 -4.88 5.78 6.44
CA LYS A 122 -3.92 6.00 7.51
C LYS A 122 -2.71 6.78 7.03
N TRP A 123 -2.20 6.47 5.84
CA TRP A 123 -1.09 7.24 5.26
C TRP A 123 -1.49 8.70 5.04
N GLN A 124 -2.69 8.93 4.51
CA GLN A 124 -3.17 10.28 4.29
C GLN A 124 -3.29 11.04 5.61
N ALA A 125 -3.70 10.36 6.66
CA ALA A 125 -3.81 10.94 8.01
C ALA A 125 -2.48 10.93 8.76
N LYS A 126 -1.41 10.43 8.16
CA LYS A 126 -0.08 10.32 8.76
C LYS A 126 -0.06 9.46 10.02
N LYS A 127 -0.85 8.39 10.00
CA LYS A 127 -0.91 7.45 11.12
C LYS A 127 -0.06 6.21 10.85
N CYS A 128 0.38 5.56 11.92
CA CYS A 128 1.08 4.28 11.81
C CYS A 128 0.11 3.19 11.35
N LEU A 129 0.59 2.30 10.48
CA LEU A 129 -0.23 1.23 9.91
C LEU A 129 -0.32 0.00 10.81
N GLY A 130 0.51 -0.08 11.84
CA GLY A 130 0.54 -1.25 12.70
C GLY A 130 0.97 -2.50 11.96
N ASP A 131 0.17 -3.57 12.06
CA ASP A 131 0.50 -4.86 11.44
C ASP A 131 0.57 -4.82 9.92
N ALA A 132 -0.03 -3.83 9.30
CA ALA A 132 0.00 -3.69 7.85
C ALA A 132 1.29 -3.03 7.34
N CYS A 133 2.09 -2.46 8.22
CA CYS A 133 3.30 -1.73 7.84
C CYS A 133 4.45 -2.69 7.58
N VAL A 134 4.93 -2.73 6.36
CA VAL A 134 6.08 -3.56 6.00
C VAL A 134 7.37 -2.96 6.56
N CYS A 135 7.39 -1.66 6.76
CA CYS A 135 8.51 -0.95 7.38
C CYS A 135 8.26 -0.74 8.88
N SER A 136 7.70 -1.75 9.54
CA SER A 136 7.27 -1.65 10.93
C SER A 136 8.39 -1.21 11.88
N ARG A 137 9.61 -1.66 11.63
CA ARG A 137 10.75 -1.26 12.45
C ARG A 137 10.94 0.25 12.46
N SER A 138 10.85 0.89 11.30
CA SER A 138 10.99 2.34 11.19
C SER A 138 9.83 3.05 11.89
N CYS A 139 8.63 2.55 11.72
CA CYS A 139 7.45 3.10 12.40
C CYS A 139 7.58 3.00 13.91
N ASP A 140 8.01 1.84 14.39
CA ASP A 140 8.18 1.60 15.82
C ASP A 140 9.24 2.53 16.41
N GLN A 141 10.33 2.72 15.70
CA GLN A 141 11.38 3.63 16.16
C GLN A 141 10.88 5.06 16.24
N ALA A 142 10.14 5.51 15.24
CA ALA A 142 9.57 6.85 15.24
C ALA A 142 8.59 7.02 16.38
N GLN A 143 7.75 6.02 16.63
CA GLN A 143 6.79 6.07 17.71
C GLN A 143 7.49 6.11 19.07
N ASN A 144 8.51 5.31 19.25
CA ASN A 144 9.26 5.31 20.49
C ASN A 144 9.93 6.66 20.77
N LEU A 145 10.44 7.30 19.74
CA LEU A 145 11.04 8.62 19.89
C LEU A 145 10.01 9.67 20.30
N LEU A 146 8.82 9.61 19.71
CA LEU A 146 7.74 10.51 20.06
C LEU A 146 7.29 10.30 21.51
N ASP A 147 7.14 9.06 21.93
CA ASP A 147 6.75 8.73 23.30
C ASP A 147 7.76 9.26 24.29
N LYS A 148 9.05 9.16 23.99
CA LYS A 148 10.10 9.67 24.87
C LYS A 148 10.06 11.19 24.99
N LYS A 149 9.70 11.87 23.90
CA LYS A 149 9.61 13.33 23.93
C LYS A 149 8.41 13.83 24.70
N ASP A 150 7.34 13.07 24.71
CA ASP A 150 6.09 13.46 25.35
C ASP A 150 6.05 13.16 26.85
N GLY A 151 7.13 13.08 27.40
CA GLY A 151 7.14 12.92 28.78
C GLY A 151 7.46 11.67 29.21
N GLY A 152 7.81 11.59 28.52
CA GLY A 152 8.07 10.72 28.81
C GLY A 152 7.30 9.69 28.84
N HIS A 153 6.82 9.95 28.64
CA HIS A 153 6.19 9.32 28.17
C HIS A 153 5.75 8.57 27.51
N GLU A 154 5.37 8.58 27.40
CA GLU A 154 5.06 8.22 26.60
C GLU A 154 4.17 7.86 25.96
N HIS A 155 3.35 8.24 25.71
CA HIS A 155 2.44 8.13 25.13
C HIS A 155 1.88 7.53 24.72
#